data_3db545eac850a6dc26c5bd3ea17969cb
#
_entry.id   3db545eac850a6dc26c5bd3ea17969cb
#
_cell.length_a   1.000
_cell.length_b   1.000
_cell.length_c   1.000
_cell.angle_alpha   90.00
_cell.angle_beta   90.00
_cell.angle_gamma   90.00
#
_symmetry.space_group_name_H-M   'P 1'
#
loop_
_entity.id
_entity.type
_entity.pdbx_description
1 polymer ?
#
loop_
_entity_poly.entity_id
_entity_poly.type
_entity_poly.pdbx_seq_one_letter_code
_entity_poly.pdbx_strand_id
1 'polypeptide(L)'
;MLNLTERLEAKEQALHQVDRTKKYISGARKFLGEGKIGLAIERYDIAEDALESANYYRELLWKLSNDDPTQEEFEAICVVESMKIVLYKLAKDLSGK
;
A
#
# COMPACT_ATOMS: atom_id res chain seq x y z
N MET A 1 17.34 -20.39 5.30
CA MET A 1 16.48 -21.46 4.84
C MET A 1 15.18 -21.47 5.58
N LEU A 2 15.22 -21.24 6.83
CA LEU A 2 14.00 -21.14 7.64
C LEU A 2 13.16 -19.97 7.28
N ASN A 3 13.72 -19.03 6.51
CA ASN A 3 13.03 -17.81 6.13
C ASN A 3 12.02 -17.97 5.00
N LEU A 4 11.98 -19.15 4.35
CA LEU A 4 11.13 -19.29 3.18
C LEU A 4 9.65 -19.07 3.48
N THR A 5 9.15 -19.68 4.56
CA THR A 5 7.75 -19.50 4.96
C THR A 5 7.49 -18.05 5.36
N GLU A 6 8.39 -17.49 6.14
CA GLU A 6 8.27 -16.11 6.59
C GLU A 6 8.32 -15.14 5.42
N ARG A 7 9.20 -15.40 4.45
CA ARG A 7 9.30 -14.57 3.24
C ARG A 7 8.01 -14.61 2.45
N LEU A 8 7.44 -15.80 2.28
CA LEU A 8 6.19 -15.96 1.56
C LEU A 8 5.06 -15.21 2.27
N GLU A 9 4.97 -15.37 3.59
CA GLU A 9 3.95 -14.67 4.37
C GLU A 9 4.09 -13.15 4.26
N ALA A 10 5.32 -12.65 4.37
CA ALA A 10 5.55 -11.21 4.28
C ALA A 10 5.15 -10.68 2.91
N LYS A 11 5.48 -11.42 1.84
CA LYS A 11 5.09 -11.05 0.49
C LYS A 11 3.57 -11.01 0.35
N GLU A 12 2.90 -12.06 0.82
CA GLU A 12 1.45 -12.15 0.71
C GLU A 12 0.76 -11.04 1.51
N GLN A 13 1.27 -10.76 2.70
CA GLN A 13 0.70 -9.69 3.52
C GLN A 13 0.92 -8.32 2.89
N ALA A 14 2.11 -8.09 2.34
CA ALA A 14 2.38 -6.83 1.65
C ALA A 14 1.38 -6.62 0.50
N LEU A 15 1.18 -7.66 -0.32
CA LEU A 15 0.27 -7.57 -1.46
C LEU A 15 -1.19 -7.44 -1.02
N HIS A 16 -1.57 -8.11 0.07
CA HIS A 16 -2.91 -7.97 0.62
C HIS A 16 -3.18 -6.53 1.05
N GLN A 17 -2.22 -5.92 1.74
CA GLN A 17 -2.37 -4.54 2.18
C GLN A 17 -2.34 -3.56 1.00
N VAL A 18 -1.61 -3.88 -0.06
CA VAL A 18 -1.65 -3.09 -1.29
C VAL A 18 -3.06 -3.11 -1.88
N ASP A 19 -3.68 -4.28 -1.92
CA ASP A 19 -5.04 -4.39 -2.44
C ASP A 19 -6.03 -3.57 -1.61
N ARG A 20 -5.88 -3.60 -0.29
CA ARG A 20 -6.70 -2.78 0.59
C ARG A 20 -6.47 -1.29 0.30
N THR A 21 -5.22 -0.90 0.15
CA THR A 21 -4.87 0.48 -0.16
C THR A 21 -5.56 0.93 -1.44
N LYS A 22 -5.48 0.11 -2.49
CA LYS A 22 -6.12 0.42 -3.77
C LYS A 22 -7.62 0.59 -3.62
N LYS A 23 -8.25 -0.29 -2.87
CA LYS A 23 -9.69 -0.26 -2.66
C LYS A 23 -10.12 1.06 -2.02
N TYR A 24 -9.43 1.49 -0.99
CA TYR A 24 -9.80 2.72 -0.29
C TYR A 24 -9.41 3.98 -1.05
N ILE A 25 -8.34 3.94 -1.84
CA ILE A 25 -8.02 5.05 -2.74
C ILE A 25 -9.14 5.21 -3.78
N SER A 26 -9.61 4.09 -4.34
CA SER A 26 -10.71 4.10 -5.29
C SER A 26 -11.97 4.71 -4.68
N GLY A 27 -12.28 4.31 -3.44
CA GLY A 27 -13.42 4.84 -2.71
C GLY A 27 -13.29 6.33 -2.44
N ALA A 28 -12.09 6.76 -2.06
CA ALA A 28 -11.84 8.19 -1.81
C ALA A 28 -12.04 9.00 -3.09
N ARG A 29 -11.53 8.53 -4.21
CA ARG A 29 -11.68 9.24 -5.48
C ARG A 29 -13.14 9.31 -5.92
N LYS A 30 -13.89 8.25 -5.67
CA LYS A 30 -15.30 8.23 -5.99
C LYS A 30 -16.04 9.32 -5.20
N PHE A 31 -15.82 9.38 -3.90
CA PHE A 31 -16.48 10.39 -3.06
C PHE A 31 -16.01 11.80 -3.40
N LEU A 32 -14.73 11.95 -3.72
CA LEU A 32 -14.20 13.25 -4.15
C LEU A 32 -14.90 13.73 -5.41
N GLY A 33 -15.12 12.84 -6.37
CA GLY A 33 -15.83 13.17 -7.60
C GLY A 33 -17.28 13.52 -7.37
N GLU A 34 -17.88 13.01 -6.29
CA GLU A 34 -19.26 13.31 -5.92
C GLU A 34 -19.37 14.55 -5.03
N GLY A 35 -18.26 15.19 -4.71
CA GLY A 35 -18.26 16.36 -3.83
C GLY A 35 -18.40 16.02 -2.35
N LYS A 36 -18.29 14.75 -1.99
CA LYS A 36 -18.43 14.29 -0.61
C LYS A 36 -17.06 14.24 0.07
N ILE A 37 -16.53 15.42 0.36
CA ILE A 37 -15.14 15.58 0.82
C ILE A 37 -14.88 14.85 2.14
N GLY A 38 -15.81 14.94 3.09
CA GLY A 38 -15.65 14.27 4.38
C GLY A 38 -15.49 12.76 4.25
N LEU A 39 -16.32 12.15 3.39
CA LEU A 39 -16.24 10.70 3.14
C LEU A 39 -14.95 10.36 2.39
N ALA A 40 -14.52 11.22 1.47
CA ALA A 40 -13.27 11.00 0.75
C ALA A 40 -12.09 10.99 1.72
N ILE A 41 -12.06 11.89 2.68
CA ILE A 41 -11.00 11.97 3.68
C ILE A 41 -11.01 10.73 4.56
N GLU A 42 -12.17 10.23 4.96
CA GLU A 42 -12.27 8.99 5.74
C GLU A 42 -11.64 7.82 5.00
N ARG A 43 -11.94 7.69 3.71
CA ARG A 43 -11.37 6.61 2.90
C ARG A 43 -9.88 6.79 2.72
N TYR A 44 -9.43 8.03 2.55
CA TYR A 44 -8.00 8.32 2.47
C TYR A 44 -7.27 7.88 3.74
N ASP A 45 -7.83 8.17 4.91
CA ASP A 45 -7.21 7.79 6.18
C ASP A 45 -7.04 6.27 6.29
N ILE A 46 -8.06 5.52 5.85
CA ILE A 46 -7.98 4.06 5.87
C ILE A 46 -6.93 3.58 4.87
N ALA A 47 -6.86 4.21 3.69
CA ALA A 47 -5.85 3.86 2.69
C ALA A 47 -4.44 4.11 3.24
N GLU A 48 -4.26 5.20 3.97
CA GLU A 48 -2.98 5.53 4.57
C GLU A 48 -2.56 4.47 5.58
N ASP A 49 -3.48 4.04 6.44
CA ASP A 49 -3.21 2.97 7.40
C ASP A 49 -2.86 1.66 6.70
N ALA A 50 -3.59 1.32 5.64
CA ALA A 50 -3.31 0.11 4.88
C ALA A 50 -1.92 0.17 4.24
N LEU A 51 -1.54 1.35 3.74
CA LEU A 51 -0.21 1.51 3.13
C LEU A 51 0.90 1.42 4.18
N GLU A 52 0.68 1.93 5.39
CA GLU A 52 1.65 1.76 6.46
C GLU A 52 1.89 0.28 6.76
N SER A 53 0.81 -0.50 6.80
CA SER A 53 0.92 -1.95 6.99
C SER A 53 1.67 -2.61 5.84
N ALA A 54 1.36 -2.20 4.61
CA ALA A 54 2.06 -2.72 3.43
C ALA A 54 3.55 -2.41 3.52
N ASN A 55 3.90 -1.21 3.94
CA ASN A 55 5.29 -0.80 4.06
C ASN A 55 6.02 -1.60 5.15
N TYR A 56 5.35 -1.90 6.25
CA TYR A 56 5.91 -2.74 7.30
C TYR A 56 6.32 -4.10 6.73
N TYR A 57 5.42 -4.74 5.98
CA TYR A 57 5.71 -6.06 5.40
C TYR A 57 6.73 -5.97 4.28
N ARG A 58 6.77 -4.86 3.54
CA ARG A 58 7.81 -4.63 2.54
C ARG A 58 9.19 -4.59 3.18
N GLU A 59 9.32 -3.86 4.28
CA GLU A 59 10.61 -3.78 4.98
C GLU A 59 11.00 -5.12 5.57
N LEU A 60 10.04 -5.85 6.12
CA LEU A 60 10.29 -7.17 6.66
C LEU A 60 10.75 -8.12 5.54
N LEU A 61 10.09 -8.06 4.40
CA LEU A 61 10.45 -8.90 3.24
C LEU A 61 11.87 -8.59 2.79
N TRP A 62 12.23 -7.32 2.72
CA TRP A 62 13.58 -6.93 2.33
C TRP A 62 14.62 -7.51 3.29
N LYS A 63 14.37 -7.40 4.60
CA LYS A 63 15.28 -7.94 5.60
C LYS A 63 15.40 -9.44 5.49
N LEU A 64 14.29 -10.15 5.32
CA LEU A 64 14.30 -11.60 5.21
C LEU A 64 14.97 -12.08 3.95
N SER A 65 15.01 -11.25 2.90
CA SER A 65 15.65 -11.60 1.65
C SER A 65 17.17 -11.42 1.68
N ASN A 66 17.71 -10.80 2.73
CA ASN A 66 19.14 -10.50 2.86
C ASN A 66 19.65 -9.71 1.66
N ASP A 67 18.90 -8.69 1.27
CA ASP A 67 19.23 -7.82 0.13
C ASP A 67 19.28 -8.57 -1.21
N ASP A 68 18.65 -9.74 -1.26
CA ASP A 68 18.65 -10.57 -2.48
C ASP A 68 17.25 -11.15 -2.71
N PRO A 69 16.26 -10.29 -2.99
CA PRO A 69 14.88 -10.76 -3.20
C PRO A 69 14.75 -11.49 -4.52
N THR A 70 13.81 -12.44 -4.57
CA THR A 70 13.43 -13.05 -5.83
C THR A 70 12.73 -12.01 -6.70
N GLN A 71 12.51 -12.35 -7.98
CA GLN A 71 11.80 -11.44 -8.89
C GLN A 71 10.40 -11.10 -8.35
N GLU A 72 9.67 -12.12 -7.87
CA GLU A 72 8.33 -11.89 -7.33
C GLU A 72 8.36 -11.02 -6.08
N GLU A 73 9.33 -11.23 -5.21
CA GLU A 73 9.49 -10.43 -4.01
C GLU A 73 9.81 -8.98 -4.37
N PHE A 74 10.69 -8.80 -5.34
CA PHE A 74 11.08 -7.47 -5.79
C PHE A 74 9.88 -6.74 -6.40
N GLU A 75 9.05 -7.44 -7.17
CA GLU A 75 7.85 -6.86 -7.74
C GLU A 75 6.89 -6.40 -6.65
N ALA A 76 6.73 -7.20 -5.59
CA ALA A 76 5.88 -6.82 -4.46
C ALA A 76 6.42 -5.56 -3.78
N ILE A 77 7.73 -5.48 -3.60
CA ILE A 77 8.37 -4.31 -3.02
C ILE A 77 8.10 -3.06 -3.87
N CYS A 78 8.24 -3.19 -5.18
CA CYS A 78 8.02 -2.09 -6.10
C CYS A 78 6.56 -1.62 -6.10
N VAL A 79 5.62 -2.56 -5.98
CA VAL A 79 4.20 -2.20 -5.94
C VAL A 79 3.88 -1.36 -4.70
N VAL A 80 4.46 -1.72 -3.55
CA VAL A 80 4.25 -0.93 -2.33
C VAL A 80 4.79 0.49 -2.53
N GLU A 81 5.98 0.60 -3.12
CA GLU A 81 6.57 1.91 -3.38
C GLU A 81 5.71 2.74 -4.34
N SER A 82 5.14 2.09 -5.36
CA SER A 82 4.24 2.76 -6.30
C SER A 82 3.00 3.33 -5.61
N MET A 83 2.47 2.61 -4.62
CA MET A 83 1.29 3.05 -3.90
C MET A 83 1.54 4.33 -3.11
N LYS A 84 2.76 4.54 -2.66
CA LYS A 84 3.11 5.78 -1.96
C LYS A 84 2.89 6.99 -2.86
N ILE A 85 3.26 6.86 -4.13
CA ILE A 85 3.09 7.94 -5.12
C ILE A 85 1.61 8.18 -5.37
N VAL A 86 0.84 7.09 -5.55
CA VAL A 86 -0.59 7.18 -5.81
C VAL A 86 -1.31 7.86 -4.65
N LEU A 87 -0.97 7.46 -3.42
CA LEU A 87 -1.59 8.03 -2.23
C LEU A 87 -1.21 9.52 -2.08
N TYR A 88 0.03 9.86 -2.39
CA TYR A 88 0.49 11.25 -2.33
C TYR A 88 -0.33 12.13 -3.29
N LYS A 89 -0.57 11.64 -4.51
CA LYS A 89 -1.37 12.38 -5.49
C LYS A 89 -2.79 12.59 -4.99
N LEU A 90 -3.38 11.56 -4.36
CA LEU A 90 -4.71 11.68 -3.79
C LEU A 90 -4.73 12.73 -2.67
N ALA A 91 -3.71 12.73 -1.81
CA ALA A 91 -3.59 13.70 -0.74
C ALA A 91 -3.58 15.13 -1.29
N LYS A 92 -2.84 15.34 -2.37
CA LYS A 92 -2.79 16.66 -3.02
C LYS A 92 -4.15 17.06 -3.56
N ASP A 93 -4.85 16.13 -4.19
CA ASP A 93 -6.17 16.40 -4.74
C ASP A 93 -7.17 16.76 -3.63
N LEU A 94 -7.09 16.06 -2.49
CA LEU A 94 -7.96 16.36 -1.35
C LEU A 94 -7.63 17.71 -0.73
N SER A 95 -6.34 18.06 -0.69
CA SER A 95 -5.89 19.34 -0.11
C SER A 95 -6.32 20.52 -0.98
N GLY A 96 -6.50 20.30 -2.27
CA GLY A 96 -6.91 21.33 -3.19
C GLY A 96 -8.39 21.65 -3.13
N LYS A 97 -9.14 20.94 -2.32
CA LYS A 97 -10.57 21.16 -2.15
C LYS A 97 -10.84 21.87 -0.84
#